data_4be448611690d9c77bfe69f2a589b6e2
#
_entry.id   4be448611690d9c77bfe69f2a589b6e2
#
_cell.length_a   1.000
_cell.length_b   1.000
_cell.length_c   1.000
_cell.angle_alpha   90.00
_cell.angle_beta   90.00
_cell.angle_gamma   90.00
#
_symmetry.space_group_name_H-M   'P 1'
#
loop_
_entity.id
_entity.type
_entity.pdbx_description
1 polymer ?
#
loop_
_entity_poly.entity_id
_entity_poly.type
_entity_poly.pdbx_seq_one_letter_code
_entity_poly.pdbx_strand_id
1 'polypeptide(L)'
;VMNEAHLTVDKLAQQIAESNYISRDLSWLKFNYRVLDQALHTDRSVLDRLKFLSITASNLDEFCTIRLGSLYNYLDYNKARFDYNGLREEPFRKLLLAEMKKFYAEQTAVYMRELKPHFKINGFSIISYQELTVENTQRVNDYFIKTIFPMLTPMVFDSYHT
;
A
#
# COMPACT_ATOMS: atom_id res chain seq x y z
N VAL A 1 -1.49 6.25 35.17
CA VAL A 1 -1.86 6.03 33.76
C VAL A 1 -1.08 7.08 32.96
N MET A 2 0.07 6.71 32.38
CA MET A 2 0.83 7.61 31.51
C MET A 2 -0.04 7.99 30.30
N ASN A 3 -0.03 9.26 29.96
CA ASN A 3 -0.82 9.80 28.85
C ASN A 3 -0.14 9.38 27.52
N GLU A 4 -0.51 8.23 26.97
CA GLU A 4 0.08 7.63 25.75
C GLU A 4 -0.17 8.45 24.49
N ALA A 5 -1.10 9.42 24.55
CA ALA A 5 -1.48 10.27 23.40
C ALA A 5 -0.35 11.14 22.86
N HIS A 6 0.73 11.34 23.64
CA HIS A 6 1.88 12.17 23.27
C HIS A 6 3.17 11.37 22.96
N LEU A 7 3.10 10.03 22.91
CA LEU A 7 4.26 9.22 22.56
C LEU A 7 4.62 9.42 21.07
N THR A 8 5.91 9.60 20.81
CA THR A 8 6.44 9.60 19.44
C THR A 8 6.42 8.20 18.86
N VAL A 9 6.41 8.10 17.52
CA VAL A 9 6.45 6.79 16.81
C VAL A 9 7.65 5.95 17.25
N ASP A 10 8.81 6.58 17.49
CA ASP A 10 10.02 5.87 17.92
C ASP A 10 9.88 5.26 19.31
N LYS A 11 9.25 5.97 20.25
CA LYS A 11 8.97 5.43 21.60
C LYS A 11 7.96 4.28 21.55
N LEU A 12 6.96 4.36 20.68
CA LEU A 12 6.02 3.27 20.47
C LEU A 12 6.69 2.03 19.87
N ALA A 13 7.58 2.23 18.90
CA ALA A 13 8.37 1.15 18.30
C ALA A 13 9.30 0.49 19.34
N GLN A 14 9.95 1.29 20.19
CA GLN A 14 10.79 0.77 21.29
C GLN A 14 9.97 -0.03 22.29
N GLN A 15 8.82 0.44 22.72
CA GLN A 15 7.93 -0.28 23.64
C GLN A 15 7.52 -1.66 23.07
N ILE A 16 7.22 -1.72 21.76
CA ILE A 16 6.92 -3.02 21.12
C ILE A 16 8.15 -3.92 21.06
N ALA A 17 9.34 -3.37 20.78
CA ALA A 17 10.58 -4.13 20.73
C ALA A 17 10.95 -4.73 22.09
N GLU A 18 10.63 -4.05 23.18
CA GLU A 18 10.85 -4.51 24.56
C GLU A 18 9.74 -5.47 25.07
N SER A 19 8.65 -5.63 24.30
CA SER A 19 7.55 -6.53 24.62
C SER A 19 7.97 -8.00 24.48
N ASN A 20 7.42 -8.88 25.31
CA ASN A 20 7.59 -10.34 25.20
C ASN A 20 6.83 -10.95 24.01
N TYR A 21 6.03 -10.16 23.30
CA TYR A 21 5.19 -10.62 22.19
C TYR A 21 5.52 -9.86 20.90
N ILE A 22 5.47 -10.58 19.78
CA ILE A 22 5.64 -10.01 18.45
C ILE A 22 4.26 -9.56 17.95
N SER A 23 4.13 -8.29 17.56
CA SER A 23 2.92 -7.81 16.90
C SER A 23 2.70 -8.56 15.60
N ARG A 24 1.54 -9.20 15.47
CA ARG A 24 1.16 -9.92 14.25
C ARG A 24 1.12 -9.00 13.04
N ASP A 25 0.58 -7.81 13.19
CA ASP A 25 0.40 -6.86 12.07
C ASP A 25 1.74 -6.26 11.62
N LEU A 26 2.63 -5.92 12.55
CA LEU A 26 3.98 -5.49 12.20
C LEU A 26 4.82 -6.64 11.63
N SER A 27 4.63 -7.86 12.11
CA SER A 27 5.28 -9.06 11.56
C SER A 27 4.81 -9.34 10.14
N TRP A 28 3.50 -9.15 9.87
CA TRP A 28 2.95 -9.27 8.52
C TRP A 28 3.58 -8.23 7.57
N LEU A 29 3.75 -7.00 8.02
CA LEU A 29 4.41 -5.98 7.21
C LEU A 29 5.87 -6.36 6.88
N LYS A 30 6.62 -6.92 7.86
CA LYS A 30 7.96 -7.48 7.63
C LYS A 30 7.94 -8.63 6.61
N PHE A 31 6.91 -9.47 6.63
CA PHE A 31 6.73 -10.47 5.58
C PHE A 31 6.57 -9.84 4.21
N ASN A 32 5.76 -8.78 4.08
CA ASN A 32 5.56 -8.10 2.81
C ASN A 32 6.86 -7.43 2.29
N TYR A 33 7.73 -6.96 3.18
CA TYR A 33 9.09 -6.52 2.81
C TYR A 33 9.92 -7.64 2.17
N ARG A 34 9.82 -8.89 2.66
CA ARG A 34 10.50 -10.03 2.04
C ARG A 34 9.94 -10.37 0.65
N VAL A 35 8.67 -10.11 0.42
CA VAL A 35 8.07 -10.23 -0.92
C VAL A 35 8.58 -9.11 -1.83
N LEU A 36 8.71 -7.88 -1.31
CA LEU A 36 9.28 -6.74 -2.04
C LEU A 36 10.74 -6.99 -2.42
N ASP A 37 11.53 -7.61 -1.55
CA ASP A 37 12.91 -7.99 -1.79
C ASP A 37 13.06 -8.86 -3.05
N GLN A 38 12.09 -9.72 -3.36
CA GLN A 38 12.09 -10.52 -4.58
C GLN A 38 12.06 -9.67 -5.86
N ALA A 39 11.54 -8.44 -5.80
CA ALA A 39 11.58 -7.51 -6.92
C ALA A 39 12.96 -6.88 -7.15
N LEU A 40 13.88 -6.99 -6.19
CA LEU A 40 15.26 -6.50 -6.29
C LEU A 40 16.22 -7.51 -6.94
N HIS A 41 15.86 -8.79 -6.99
CA HIS A 41 16.70 -9.84 -7.53
C HIS A 41 16.90 -9.71 -9.04
N THR A 42 18.09 -9.29 -9.46
CA THR A 42 18.44 -9.00 -10.87
C THR A 42 18.62 -10.23 -11.74
N ASP A 43 18.72 -11.42 -11.15
CA ASP A 43 18.71 -12.72 -11.83
C ASP A 43 17.32 -13.10 -12.38
N ARG A 44 16.27 -12.39 -11.96
CA ARG A 44 14.91 -12.58 -12.46
C ARG A 44 14.61 -11.66 -13.65
N SER A 45 13.67 -12.07 -14.49
CA SER A 45 13.17 -11.21 -15.56
C SER A 45 12.51 -9.94 -14.98
N VAL A 46 12.55 -8.83 -15.72
CA VAL A 46 11.92 -7.59 -15.28
C VAL A 46 10.41 -7.74 -15.04
N LEU A 47 9.75 -8.64 -15.81
CA LEU A 47 8.33 -8.94 -15.64
C LEU A 47 8.04 -9.73 -14.37
N ASP A 48 8.90 -10.69 -14.01
CA ASP A 48 8.76 -11.40 -12.74
C ASP A 48 8.99 -10.47 -11.56
N ARG A 49 9.98 -9.61 -11.64
CA ARG A 49 10.24 -8.57 -10.64
C ARG A 49 9.03 -7.61 -10.48
N LEU A 50 8.46 -7.17 -11.60
CA LEU A 50 7.24 -6.35 -11.60
C LEU A 50 6.04 -7.10 -10.99
N LYS A 51 5.94 -8.41 -11.23
CA LYS A 51 4.91 -9.25 -10.63
C LYS A 51 5.05 -9.32 -9.10
N PHE A 52 6.25 -9.50 -8.57
CA PHE A 52 6.47 -9.45 -7.12
C PHE A 52 6.11 -8.09 -6.54
N LEU A 53 6.45 -7.00 -7.23
CA LEU A 53 6.03 -5.66 -6.82
C LEU A 53 4.50 -5.52 -6.77
N SER A 54 3.79 -6.01 -7.79
CA SER A 54 2.32 -5.96 -7.81
C SER A 54 1.67 -6.84 -6.72
N ILE A 55 2.29 -7.99 -6.39
CA ILE A 55 1.85 -8.81 -5.26
C ILE A 55 1.95 -8.02 -3.96
N THR A 56 3.03 -7.26 -3.74
CA THR A 56 3.15 -6.44 -2.53
C THR A 56 2.09 -5.36 -2.43
N ALA A 57 1.66 -4.79 -3.57
CA ALA A 57 0.58 -3.80 -3.61
C ALA A 57 -0.77 -4.44 -3.24
N SER A 58 -1.12 -5.56 -3.88
CA SER A 58 -2.35 -6.31 -3.56
C SER A 58 -2.40 -6.75 -2.09
N ASN A 59 -1.28 -7.25 -1.58
CA ASN A 59 -1.16 -7.62 -0.17
C ASN A 59 -1.42 -6.43 0.75
N LEU A 60 -0.90 -5.25 0.42
CA LEU A 60 -1.09 -4.04 1.23
C LEU A 60 -2.55 -3.57 1.18
N ASP A 61 -3.19 -3.60 0.02
CA ASP A 61 -4.61 -3.24 -0.14
C ASP A 61 -5.51 -4.17 0.69
N GLU A 62 -5.29 -5.47 0.63
CA GLU A 62 -6.03 -6.44 1.44
C GLU A 62 -5.82 -6.20 2.94
N PHE A 63 -4.57 -5.98 3.35
CA PHE A 63 -4.24 -5.67 4.73
C PHE A 63 -4.93 -4.40 5.22
N CYS A 64 -4.94 -3.33 4.42
CA CYS A 64 -5.63 -2.07 4.74
C CYS A 64 -7.13 -2.32 4.90
N THR A 65 -7.74 -3.03 3.97
CA THR A 65 -9.20 -3.27 3.98
C THR A 65 -9.62 -4.07 5.20
N ILE A 66 -8.90 -5.13 5.53
CA ILE A 66 -9.31 -6.07 6.58
C ILE A 66 -8.82 -5.62 7.96
N ARG A 67 -7.51 -5.34 8.08
CA ARG A 67 -6.89 -5.12 9.39
C ARG A 67 -7.00 -3.68 9.86
N LEU A 68 -6.67 -2.74 9.00
CA LEU A 68 -6.77 -1.32 9.34
C LEU A 68 -8.24 -0.91 9.50
N GLY A 69 -9.14 -1.40 8.64
CA GLY A 69 -10.58 -1.21 8.78
C GLY A 69 -11.11 -1.69 10.13
N SER A 70 -10.66 -2.85 10.62
CA SER A 70 -11.03 -3.35 11.94
C SER A 70 -10.56 -2.42 13.07
N LEU A 71 -9.35 -1.85 12.99
CA LEU A 71 -8.85 -0.90 13.99
C LEU A 71 -9.68 0.38 14.05
N TYR A 72 -10.15 0.88 12.91
CA TYR A 72 -11.05 2.03 12.85
C TYR A 72 -12.40 1.72 13.50
N ASN A 73 -13.00 0.57 13.20
CA ASN A 73 -14.28 0.18 13.81
C ASN A 73 -14.20 0.09 15.33
N TYR A 74 -13.12 -0.39 15.92
CA TYR A 74 -12.96 -0.44 17.37
C TYR A 74 -12.89 0.95 18.01
N LEU A 75 -12.26 1.91 17.33
CA LEU A 75 -12.19 3.29 17.81
C LEU A 75 -13.54 3.99 17.74
N ASP A 76 -14.27 3.80 16.66
CA ASP A 76 -15.61 4.41 16.46
C ASP A 76 -16.63 3.91 17.50
N TYR A 77 -16.48 2.66 17.97
CA TYR A 77 -17.33 2.10 19.04
C TYR A 77 -16.80 2.36 20.46
N ASN A 78 -15.76 3.18 20.62
CA ASN A 78 -15.16 3.54 21.91
C ASN A 78 -14.71 2.32 22.77
N LYS A 79 -14.37 1.20 22.10
CA LYS A 79 -13.89 -0.04 22.72
C LYS A 79 -12.37 -0.04 22.74
N ALA A 80 -11.76 0.84 23.53
CA ALA A 80 -10.31 0.83 23.70
C ALA A 80 -9.84 -0.53 24.24
N ARG A 81 -9.09 -1.27 23.43
CA ARG A 81 -8.42 -2.52 23.82
C ARG A 81 -6.92 -2.28 23.96
N PHE A 82 -6.30 -3.12 24.76
CA PHE A 82 -4.84 -3.23 24.77
C PHE A 82 -4.45 -4.36 23.82
N ASP A 83 -3.51 -4.09 22.91
CA ASP A 83 -2.86 -5.15 22.14
C ASP A 83 -1.93 -5.99 23.04
N TYR A 84 -1.50 -7.14 22.56
CA TYR A 84 -0.55 -8.03 23.25
C TYR A 84 0.75 -7.33 23.67
N ASN A 85 1.10 -6.25 23.02
CA ASN A 85 2.27 -5.40 23.30
C ASN A 85 1.98 -4.33 24.37
N GLY A 86 0.79 -4.33 24.99
CA GLY A 86 0.40 -3.36 26.01
C GLY A 86 0.05 -1.98 25.48
N LEU A 87 0.01 -1.79 24.16
CA LEU A 87 -0.42 -0.54 23.52
C LEU A 87 -1.93 -0.51 23.34
N ARG A 88 -2.53 0.65 23.55
CA ARG A 88 -3.91 0.91 23.15
C ARG A 88 -4.01 0.95 21.62
N GLU A 89 -5.22 0.75 21.09
CA GLU A 89 -5.47 0.71 19.64
C GLU A 89 -5.06 2.00 18.92
N GLU A 90 -5.28 3.17 19.51
CA GLU A 90 -4.91 4.44 18.87
C GLU A 90 -3.40 4.65 18.71
N PRO A 91 -2.55 4.49 19.75
CA PRO A 91 -1.09 4.52 19.60
C PRO A 91 -0.58 3.45 18.64
N PHE A 92 -1.13 2.22 18.72
CA PHE A 92 -0.76 1.15 17.82
C PHE A 92 -1.09 1.48 16.36
N ARG A 93 -2.28 2.02 16.08
CA ARG A 93 -2.68 2.49 14.74
C ARG A 93 -1.72 3.54 14.21
N LYS A 94 -1.33 4.51 15.03
CA LYS A 94 -0.38 5.56 14.65
C LYS A 94 0.97 4.97 14.21
N LEU A 95 1.49 4.00 14.97
CA LEU A 95 2.71 3.29 14.63
C LEU A 95 2.54 2.47 13.34
N LEU A 96 1.47 1.70 13.24
CA LEU A 96 1.19 0.86 12.06
C LEU A 96 1.10 1.70 10.79
N LEU A 97 0.39 2.83 10.83
CA LEU A 97 0.30 3.76 9.69
C LEU A 97 1.66 4.36 9.31
N ALA A 98 2.51 4.65 10.28
CA ALA A 98 3.86 5.16 10.02
C ALA A 98 4.72 4.10 9.32
N GLU A 99 4.67 2.84 9.77
CA GLU A 99 5.40 1.72 9.15
C GLU A 99 4.86 1.41 7.74
N MET A 100 3.55 1.47 7.54
CA MET A 100 2.94 1.32 6.22
C MET A 100 3.38 2.42 5.24
N LYS A 101 3.48 3.67 5.69
CA LYS A 101 4.01 4.77 4.87
C LYS A 101 5.46 4.54 4.45
N LYS A 102 6.30 4.01 5.35
CA LYS A 102 7.68 3.64 5.02
C LYS A 102 7.70 2.54 3.96
N PHE A 103 6.89 1.51 4.13
CA PHE A 103 6.77 0.43 3.16
C PHE A 103 6.34 0.94 1.77
N TYR A 104 5.33 1.80 1.71
CA TYR A 104 4.84 2.39 0.47
C TYR A 104 5.91 3.24 -0.24
N ALA A 105 6.68 4.01 0.52
CA ALA A 105 7.79 4.79 -0.01
C ALA A 105 8.88 3.89 -0.61
N GLU A 106 9.22 2.79 0.06
CA GLU A 106 10.20 1.80 -0.44
C GLU A 106 9.68 1.09 -1.69
N GLN A 107 8.43 0.64 -1.70
CA GLN A 107 7.78 0.04 -2.86
C GLN A 107 7.81 0.98 -4.08
N THR A 108 7.53 2.27 -3.87
CA THR A 108 7.61 3.29 -4.91
C THR A 108 9.04 3.48 -5.41
N ALA A 109 10.01 3.49 -4.50
CA ALA A 109 11.42 3.59 -4.84
C ALA A 109 11.90 2.41 -5.69
N VAL A 110 11.51 1.19 -5.34
CA VAL A 110 11.80 -0.04 -6.13
C VAL A 110 11.22 0.09 -7.53
N TYR A 111 9.97 0.51 -7.67
CA TYR A 111 9.37 0.73 -8.98
C TYR A 111 10.13 1.76 -9.81
N MET A 112 10.39 2.93 -9.24
CA MET A 112 10.94 4.07 -9.99
C MET A 112 12.43 3.92 -10.31
N ARG A 113 13.21 3.32 -9.40
CA ARG A 113 14.68 3.23 -9.52
C ARG A 113 15.15 1.90 -10.10
N GLU A 114 14.48 0.80 -9.73
CA GLU A 114 14.98 -0.54 -10.01
C GLU A 114 14.23 -1.24 -11.17
N LEU A 115 13.00 -0.86 -11.48
CA LEU A 115 12.19 -1.52 -12.51
C LEU A 115 11.95 -0.66 -13.73
N LYS A 116 11.39 0.54 -13.54
CA LYS A 116 10.99 1.43 -14.63
C LYS A 116 12.10 1.71 -15.65
N PRO A 117 13.39 1.94 -15.26
CA PRO A 117 14.48 2.18 -16.23
C PRO A 117 14.73 0.99 -17.15
N HIS A 118 14.43 -0.23 -16.71
CA HIS A 118 14.66 -1.45 -17.48
C HIS A 118 13.53 -1.79 -18.48
N PHE A 119 12.36 -1.13 -18.41
CA PHE A 119 11.23 -1.48 -19.26
C PHE A 119 11.54 -1.31 -20.75
N LYS A 120 12.10 -0.17 -21.12
CA LYS A 120 12.42 0.14 -22.53
C LYS A 120 13.41 -0.85 -23.14
N ILE A 121 14.42 -1.27 -22.38
CA ILE A 121 15.43 -2.27 -22.82
C ILE A 121 14.76 -3.64 -23.03
N ASN A 122 13.70 -3.93 -22.26
CA ASN A 122 12.93 -5.17 -22.36
C ASN A 122 11.73 -5.09 -23.32
N GLY A 123 11.68 -4.06 -24.19
CA GLY A 123 10.73 -3.96 -25.28
C GLY A 123 9.34 -3.41 -24.94
N PHE A 124 9.14 -2.84 -23.74
CA PHE A 124 7.88 -2.21 -23.35
C PHE A 124 8.11 -0.91 -22.59
N SER A 125 7.05 -0.08 -22.45
CA SER A 125 7.10 1.16 -21.70
C SER A 125 5.74 1.40 -21.04
N ILE A 126 5.77 1.95 -19.81
CA ILE A 126 4.59 2.51 -19.15
C ILE A 126 4.72 4.03 -19.26
N ILE A 127 3.85 4.61 -20.06
CA ILE A 127 3.89 6.03 -20.41
C ILE A 127 2.58 6.71 -19.99
N SER A 128 2.63 8.02 -19.78
CA SER A 128 1.46 8.83 -19.51
C SER A 128 0.69 9.15 -20.80
N TYR A 129 -0.56 9.62 -20.67
CA TYR A 129 -1.36 10.01 -21.82
C TYR A 129 -0.70 11.11 -22.67
N GLN A 130 0.02 12.02 -22.02
CA GLN A 130 0.75 13.12 -22.69
C GLN A 130 1.94 12.65 -23.53
N GLU A 131 2.44 11.45 -23.28
CA GLU A 131 3.57 10.87 -24.01
C GLU A 131 3.13 9.98 -25.19
N LEU A 132 1.81 9.85 -25.40
CA LEU A 132 1.28 9.07 -26.50
C LEU A 132 1.54 9.78 -27.85
N THR A 133 1.84 8.98 -28.88
CA THR A 133 1.81 9.46 -30.27
C THR A 133 0.37 9.75 -30.70
N VAL A 134 0.18 10.56 -31.74
CA VAL A 134 -1.14 10.87 -32.28
C VAL A 134 -1.92 9.59 -32.62
N GLU A 135 -1.27 8.63 -33.28
CA GLU A 135 -1.87 7.33 -33.62
C GLU A 135 -2.33 6.55 -32.37
N ASN A 136 -1.46 6.44 -31.36
CA ASN A 136 -1.80 5.74 -30.14
C ASN A 136 -2.87 6.46 -29.33
N THR A 137 -2.88 7.80 -29.33
CA THR A 137 -3.96 8.58 -28.72
C THR A 137 -5.31 8.24 -29.34
N GLN A 138 -5.38 8.17 -30.68
CA GLN A 138 -6.62 7.80 -31.35
C GLN A 138 -7.05 6.37 -31.00
N ARG A 139 -6.14 5.40 -30.99
CA ARG A 139 -6.42 4.01 -30.60
C ARG A 139 -6.94 3.90 -29.17
N VAL A 140 -6.34 4.62 -28.22
CA VAL A 140 -6.76 4.65 -26.81
C VAL A 140 -8.14 5.28 -26.67
N ASN A 141 -8.41 6.40 -27.37
CA ASN A 141 -9.70 7.06 -27.36
C ASN A 141 -10.79 6.17 -27.97
N ASP A 142 -10.51 5.53 -29.10
CA ASP A 142 -11.44 4.58 -29.74
C ASP A 142 -11.76 3.41 -28.81
N TYR A 143 -10.75 2.84 -28.15
CA TYR A 143 -10.94 1.78 -27.18
C TYR A 143 -11.78 2.25 -25.99
N PHE A 144 -11.48 3.42 -25.45
CA PHE A 144 -12.27 4.00 -24.36
C PHE A 144 -13.75 4.14 -24.76
N ILE A 145 -14.04 4.79 -25.89
CA ILE A 145 -15.43 5.05 -26.34
C ILE A 145 -16.17 3.74 -26.64
N LYS A 146 -15.48 2.80 -27.32
CA LYS A 146 -16.17 1.56 -27.79
C LYS A 146 -16.29 0.50 -26.70
N THR A 147 -15.37 0.45 -25.76
CA THR A 147 -15.27 -0.66 -24.80
C THR A 147 -15.53 -0.20 -23.37
N ILE A 148 -14.88 0.86 -22.92
CA ILE A 148 -14.93 1.26 -21.49
C ILE A 148 -16.18 2.11 -21.23
N PHE A 149 -16.40 3.15 -22.04
CA PHE A 149 -17.48 4.10 -21.82
C PHE A 149 -18.88 3.45 -21.70
N PRO A 150 -19.26 2.45 -22.51
CA PRO A 150 -20.56 1.79 -22.35
C PRO A 150 -20.73 1.01 -21.02
N MET A 151 -19.63 0.70 -20.34
CA MET A 151 -19.64 -0.01 -19.04
C MET A 151 -19.75 0.95 -17.85
N LEU A 152 -19.58 2.25 -18.07
CA LEU A 152 -19.63 3.26 -17.02
C LEU A 152 -21.09 3.68 -16.76
N THR A 153 -21.47 3.71 -15.49
CA THR A 153 -22.74 4.29 -15.06
C THR A 153 -22.47 5.70 -14.51
N PRO A 154 -22.99 6.75 -15.17
CA PRO A 154 -22.86 8.11 -14.63
C PRO A 154 -23.59 8.19 -13.29
N MET A 155 -22.89 8.68 -12.27
CA MET A 155 -23.47 8.92 -10.95
C MET A 155 -23.44 10.42 -10.67
N VAL A 156 -24.55 10.95 -10.19
CA VAL A 156 -24.61 12.33 -9.71
C VAL A 156 -24.06 12.33 -8.27
N PHE A 157 -23.06 13.14 -8.02
CA PHE A 157 -22.59 13.41 -6.67
C PHE A 157 -23.47 14.50 -6.04
N ASP A 158 -24.26 14.12 -5.07
CA ASP A 158 -25.06 15.04 -4.26
C ASP A 158 -24.95 14.68 -2.77
N SER A 159 -25.52 15.55 -1.91
CA SER A 159 -25.50 15.38 -0.44
C SER A 159 -26.28 14.15 0.07
N TYR A 160 -26.99 13.43 -0.78
CA TYR A 160 -27.78 12.25 -0.44
C TYR A 160 -27.12 10.92 -0.84
N HIS A 161 -26.04 11.00 -1.64
CA HIS A 161 -25.29 9.83 -2.14
C HIS A 161 -23.83 9.90 -1.68
N THR A 162 -23.60 9.76 -0.37
CA THR A 162 -22.27 9.66 0.25
C THR A 162 -21.92 8.21 0.53
#